data_8f90499697a579cd771d2dc17bfea3ca
#
_entry.id   8f90499697a579cd771d2dc17bfea3ca
#
_cell.length_a   1.000
_cell.length_b   1.000
_cell.length_c   1.000
_cell.angle_alpha   90.00
_cell.angle_beta   90.00
_cell.angle_gamma   90.00
#
_symmetry.space_group_name_H-M   'P 1'
#
loop_
_entity.id
_entity.type
_entity.pdbx_description
1 polymer ?
#
loop_
_entity_poly.entity_id
_entity_poly.type
_entity_poly.pdbx_seq_one_letter_code
_entity_poly.pdbx_strand_id
1 'polypeptide(L)'
;MKKFLLLMVASLFVTGAFAQDWSVGGRIGSGFQAVGQYGYNQKSYVEARFGASWLDGGVTADFTALHNWKIATMDWTPSAGDWFFDAGVGVNVGGAGNYAYVGVAGMARLGFTFNNVPLSLSVDYTPAIGPAIIYGGGYSAAGFRSVGFANFGITCTYNF
;
A
#
# COMPACT_ATOMS: atom_id res chain seq x y z
N MET A 1 -12.26 11.79 21.62
CA MET A 1 -11.36 11.14 20.68
C MET A 1 -12.07 10.12 19.76
N LYS A 2 -12.90 9.17 20.28
CA LYS A 2 -13.64 8.19 19.42
C LYS A 2 -14.59 8.84 18.40
N LYS A 3 -15.23 9.96 18.75
CA LYS A 3 -16.14 10.70 17.84
C LYS A 3 -15.41 11.41 16.70
N PHE A 4 -14.16 11.83 16.91
CA PHE A 4 -13.33 12.48 15.90
C PHE A 4 -12.84 11.48 14.83
N LEU A 5 -12.49 10.27 15.28
CA LEU A 5 -12.12 9.16 14.38
C LEU A 5 -13.31 8.73 13.50
N LEU A 6 -14.50 8.69 14.08
CA LEU A 6 -15.74 8.35 13.35
C LEU A 6 -16.11 9.44 12.33
N LEU A 7 -15.87 10.72 12.66
CA LEU A 7 -16.09 11.85 11.75
C LEU A 7 -15.04 11.85 10.62
N MET A 8 -13.79 11.50 10.89
CA MET A 8 -12.75 11.33 9.87
C MET A 8 -13.06 10.19 8.92
N VAL A 9 -13.52 9.06 9.43
CA VAL A 9 -13.96 7.93 8.61
C VAL A 9 -15.24 8.29 7.83
N ALA A 10 -16.20 8.97 8.45
CA ALA A 10 -17.43 9.41 7.79
C ALA A 10 -17.17 10.48 6.72
N SER A 11 -16.21 11.40 6.90
CA SER A 11 -15.87 12.40 5.89
C SER A 11 -15.21 11.81 4.64
N LEU A 12 -14.56 10.64 4.75
CA LEU A 12 -14.05 9.89 3.62
C LEU A 12 -15.18 9.27 2.77
N PHE A 13 -16.36 9.04 3.36
CA PHE A 13 -17.53 8.50 2.64
C PHE A 13 -18.42 9.57 2.00
N VAL A 14 -18.31 10.84 2.36
CA VAL A 14 -19.19 11.91 1.86
C VAL A 14 -18.71 12.52 0.53
N THR A 15 -17.49 12.26 0.09
CA THR A 15 -16.94 12.75 -1.18
C THR A 15 -17.31 11.89 -2.39
N GLY A 16 -18.28 10.99 -2.27
CA GLY A 16 -18.68 10.03 -3.30
C GLY A 16 -19.21 10.58 -4.64
N ALA A 17 -19.24 11.89 -4.83
CA ALA A 17 -19.69 12.50 -6.09
C ALA A 17 -18.58 12.70 -7.15
N PHE A 18 -17.31 12.38 -6.81
CA PHE A 18 -16.16 12.52 -7.72
C PHE A 18 -15.37 11.21 -7.89
N ALA A 19 -15.99 10.06 -7.64
CA ALA A 19 -15.28 8.90 -7.15
C ALA A 19 -15.19 7.70 -8.12
N GLN A 20 -15.35 7.86 -9.41
CA GLN A 20 -15.21 6.72 -10.35
C GLN A 20 -13.76 6.16 -10.45
N ASP A 21 -12.78 6.86 -9.87
CA ASP A 21 -11.37 6.52 -10.01
C ASP A 21 -10.66 6.29 -8.66
N TRP A 22 -11.39 6.30 -7.55
CA TRP A 22 -10.82 6.14 -6.22
C TRP A 22 -11.11 4.77 -5.62
N SER A 23 -10.11 4.22 -4.92
CA SER A 23 -10.30 3.07 -4.05
C SER A 23 -9.61 3.32 -2.71
N VAL A 24 -10.23 2.90 -1.63
CA VAL A 24 -9.64 2.99 -0.29
C VAL A 24 -9.73 1.66 0.43
N GLY A 25 -8.79 1.37 1.29
CA GLY A 25 -8.78 0.09 1.97
C GLY A 25 -7.68 -0.07 3.00
N GLY A 26 -7.39 -1.31 3.30
CA GLY A 26 -6.35 -1.72 4.23
C GLY A 26 -5.49 -2.84 3.67
N ARG A 27 -4.26 -2.87 4.12
CA ARG A 27 -3.28 -3.91 3.83
C ARG A 27 -2.74 -4.48 5.12
N ILE A 28 -2.65 -5.80 5.18
CA ILE A 28 -2.06 -6.54 6.30
C ILE A 28 -1.05 -7.56 5.77
N GLY A 29 0.02 -7.78 6.50
CA GLY A 29 1.09 -8.72 6.14
C GLY A 29 2.38 -8.36 6.88
N SER A 30 3.36 -7.85 6.18
CA SER A 30 4.60 -7.32 6.79
C SER A 30 4.41 -6.04 7.61
N GLY A 31 3.18 -5.60 7.73
CA GLY A 31 2.73 -4.44 8.46
C GLY A 31 1.22 -4.32 8.41
N PHE A 32 0.70 -3.25 8.96
CA PHE A 32 -0.69 -2.81 8.79
C PHE A 32 -0.68 -1.40 8.20
N GLN A 33 -1.32 -1.23 7.05
CA GLN A 33 -1.32 0.04 6.32
C GLN A 33 -2.73 0.38 5.83
N ALA A 34 -3.10 1.65 5.93
CA ALA A 34 -4.20 2.22 5.16
C ALA A 34 -3.74 2.41 3.71
N VAL A 35 -4.62 2.16 2.76
CA VAL A 35 -4.35 2.21 1.33
C VAL A 35 -5.33 3.16 0.67
N GLY A 36 -4.81 4.07 -0.14
CA GLY A 36 -5.58 4.92 -1.05
C GLY A 36 -5.05 4.76 -2.47
N GLN A 37 -5.95 4.59 -3.44
CA GLN A 37 -5.61 4.45 -4.85
C GLN A 37 -6.39 5.47 -5.67
N TYR A 38 -5.74 6.01 -6.70
CA TYR A 38 -6.35 6.91 -7.67
C TYR A 38 -6.00 6.51 -9.09
N GLY A 39 -7.01 6.06 -9.85
CA GLY A 39 -6.90 5.73 -11.26
C GLY A 39 -7.02 6.99 -12.11
N TYR A 40 -5.94 7.44 -12.70
CA TYR A 40 -5.94 8.61 -13.57
C TYR A 40 -6.05 8.25 -15.07
N ASN A 41 -5.99 6.97 -15.39
CA ASN A 41 -6.31 6.42 -16.70
C ASN A 41 -6.69 4.93 -16.60
N GLN A 42 -7.14 4.35 -17.71
CA GLN A 42 -7.59 2.94 -17.74
C GLN A 42 -6.48 1.92 -17.45
N LYS A 43 -5.21 2.30 -17.66
CA LYS A 43 -4.06 1.37 -17.58
C LYS A 43 -3.16 1.61 -16.37
N SER A 44 -3.35 2.71 -15.63
CA SER A 44 -2.44 3.10 -14.55
C SER A 44 -3.15 3.80 -13.42
N TYR A 45 -2.62 3.63 -12.22
CA TYR A 45 -3.09 4.31 -11.02
C TYR A 45 -1.91 4.62 -10.08
N VAL A 46 -2.09 5.61 -9.24
CA VAL A 46 -1.18 5.88 -8.13
C VAL A 46 -1.76 5.29 -6.84
N GLU A 47 -0.89 4.82 -5.97
CA GLU A 47 -1.26 4.26 -4.69
C GLU A 47 -0.40 4.87 -3.59
N ALA A 48 -1.04 5.29 -2.51
CA ALA A 48 -0.39 5.71 -1.28
C ALA A 48 -0.77 4.75 -0.15
N ARG A 49 0.21 4.31 0.61
CA ARG A 49 0.06 3.47 1.81
C ARG A 49 0.67 4.17 3.00
N PHE A 50 0.00 4.14 4.12
CA PHE A 50 0.51 4.68 5.37
C PHE A 50 0.13 3.77 6.53
N GLY A 51 1.07 3.48 7.41
CA GLY A 51 0.81 2.63 8.56
C GLY A 51 2.05 2.26 9.36
N ALA A 52 2.08 1.03 9.82
CA ALA A 52 3.17 0.47 10.58
C ALA A 52 3.71 -0.80 9.91
N SER A 53 5.03 -0.95 9.93
CA SER A 53 5.75 -2.14 9.48
C SER A 53 6.51 -2.76 10.65
N TRP A 54 6.67 -4.07 10.66
CA TRP A 54 7.47 -4.82 11.65
C TRP A 54 8.62 -5.60 11.05
N LEU A 55 9.00 -5.28 9.82
CA LEU A 55 10.13 -5.94 9.12
C LEU A 55 11.48 -5.65 9.76
N ASP A 56 11.63 -4.52 10.41
CA ASP A 56 12.93 -4.05 10.96
C ASP A 56 13.20 -4.54 12.39
N GLY A 57 12.53 -5.62 12.83
CA GLY A 57 12.67 -6.16 14.18
C GLY A 57 11.94 -5.35 15.28
N GLY A 58 11.17 -4.38 14.90
CA GLY A 58 10.33 -3.54 15.73
C GLY A 58 9.24 -2.85 14.93
N VAL A 59 8.37 -2.10 15.58
CA VAL A 59 7.32 -1.35 14.89
C VAL A 59 7.90 -0.05 14.37
N THR A 60 7.84 0.14 13.05
CA THR A 60 8.24 1.38 12.37
C THR A 60 7.04 2.03 11.71
N ALA A 61 6.94 3.35 11.74
CA ALA A 61 6.03 4.07 10.85
C ALA A 61 6.51 3.90 9.41
N ASP A 62 5.58 3.65 8.50
CA ASP A 62 5.87 3.33 7.10
C ASP A 62 4.94 4.12 6.18
N PHE A 63 5.52 4.69 5.14
CA PHE A 63 4.80 5.31 4.04
C PHE A 63 5.36 4.81 2.71
N THR A 64 4.48 4.38 1.82
CA THR A 64 4.84 3.92 0.48
C THR A 64 3.99 4.65 -0.55
N ALA A 65 4.61 5.21 -1.56
CA ALA A 65 3.94 5.77 -2.73
C ALA A 65 4.36 5.01 -3.98
N LEU A 66 3.39 4.53 -4.75
CA LEU A 66 3.59 3.68 -5.92
C LEU A 66 2.87 4.26 -7.14
N HIS A 67 3.51 4.12 -8.28
CA HIS A 67 2.89 4.21 -9.59
C HIS A 67 2.73 2.80 -10.14
N ASN A 68 1.50 2.41 -10.43
CA ASN A 68 1.13 1.05 -10.79
C ASN A 68 0.55 1.00 -12.20
N TRP A 69 0.84 -0.09 -12.90
CA TRP A 69 0.28 -0.41 -14.21
C TRP A 69 -0.58 -1.65 -14.11
N LYS A 70 -1.76 -1.61 -14.70
CA LYS A 70 -2.62 -2.77 -14.93
C LYS A 70 -2.03 -3.57 -16.09
N ILE A 71 -1.40 -4.70 -15.79
CA ILE A 71 -0.67 -5.53 -16.78
C ILE A 71 -1.62 -6.46 -17.49
N ALA A 72 -2.51 -7.14 -16.75
CA ALA A 72 -3.46 -8.07 -17.29
C ALA A 72 -4.75 -8.11 -16.48
N THR A 73 -5.85 -8.31 -17.17
CA THR A 73 -7.14 -8.70 -16.60
C THR A 73 -7.49 -10.07 -17.17
N MET A 74 -7.88 -11.00 -16.31
CA MET A 74 -8.10 -12.40 -16.66
C MET A 74 -9.51 -12.80 -16.25
N ASP A 75 -10.24 -13.35 -17.20
CA ASP A 75 -11.62 -13.79 -17.03
C ASP A 75 -11.69 -15.28 -16.65
N TRP A 76 -11.07 -15.63 -15.51
CA TRP A 76 -11.04 -17.02 -15.05
C TRP A 76 -12.33 -17.45 -14.35
N THR A 77 -13.07 -16.50 -13.79
CA THR A 77 -14.30 -16.75 -13.04
C THR A 77 -15.34 -15.66 -13.34
N PRO A 78 -15.85 -15.56 -14.60
CA PRO A 78 -16.63 -14.42 -15.09
C PRO A 78 -17.92 -14.17 -14.31
N SER A 79 -18.49 -15.20 -13.73
CA SER A 79 -19.70 -15.06 -12.91
C SER A 79 -19.47 -14.42 -11.54
N ALA A 80 -18.25 -14.45 -11.03
CA ALA A 80 -17.89 -13.97 -9.69
C ALA A 80 -17.15 -12.64 -9.71
N GLY A 81 -16.33 -12.41 -10.75
CA GLY A 81 -15.53 -11.20 -10.90
C GLY A 81 -14.31 -11.40 -11.78
N ASP A 82 -13.49 -10.39 -11.86
CA ASP A 82 -12.31 -10.32 -12.71
C ASP A 82 -11.03 -10.48 -11.89
N TRP A 83 -10.14 -11.35 -12.36
CA TRP A 83 -8.77 -11.44 -11.87
C TRP A 83 -7.92 -10.37 -12.53
N PHE A 84 -7.00 -9.80 -11.79
CA PHE A 84 -6.07 -8.82 -12.32
C PHE A 84 -4.64 -9.06 -11.84
N PHE A 85 -3.70 -8.67 -12.67
CA PHE A 85 -2.29 -8.62 -12.33
C PHE A 85 -1.74 -7.23 -12.60
N ASP A 86 -1.17 -6.61 -11.57
CA ASP A 86 -0.57 -5.29 -11.63
C ASP A 86 0.90 -5.34 -11.25
N ALA A 87 1.67 -4.42 -11.81
CA ALA A 87 3.04 -4.18 -11.40
C ALA A 87 3.26 -2.68 -11.19
N GLY A 88 4.20 -2.33 -10.34
CA GLY A 88 4.45 -0.93 -10.02
C GLY A 88 5.85 -0.67 -9.50
N VAL A 89 6.18 0.61 -9.46
CA VAL A 89 7.41 1.14 -8.86
C VAL A 89 7.10 2.38 -8.04
N GLY A 90 7.95 2.68 -7.07
CA GLY A 90 7.76 3.85 -6.25
C GLY A 90 8.80 4.05 -5.18
N VAL A 91 8.41 4.69 -4.11
CA VAL A 91 9.29 5.01 -2.98
C VAL A 91 8.68 4.51 -1.69
N ASN A 92 9.54 4.09 -0.78
CA ASN A 92 9.17 3.68 0.56
C ASN A 92 10.03 4.45 1.56
N VAL A 93 9.41 5.05 2.56
CA VAL A 93 10.09 5.75 3.64
C VAL A 93 9.49 5.35 4.98
N GLY A 94 10.30 5.33 6.01
CA GLY A 94 9.79 5.04 7.34
C GLY A 94 10.84 5.18 8.42
N GLY A 95 10.43 4.85 9.63
CA GLY A 95 11.35 4.90 10.77
C GLY A 95 10.65 4.76 12.11
N ALA A 96 11.48 4.64 13.15
CA ALA A 96 11.05 4.61 14.54
C ALA A 96 12.22 5.04 15.45
N GLY A 97 11.94 5.88 16.42
CA GLY A 97 12.94 6.31 17.40
C GLY A 97 14.17 6.92 16.72
N ASN A 98 15.27 6.18 16.78
CA ASN A 98 16.57 6.57 16.22
C ASN A 98 16.92 5.89 14.87
N TYR A 99 15.92 5.32 14.20
CA TYR A 99 16.06 4.63 12.93
C TYR A 99 15.18 5.28 11.86
N ALA A 100 15.74 5.53 10.69
CA ALA A 100 15.01 6.02 9.53
C ALA A 100 15.54 5.37 8.25
N TYR A 101 14.67 5.20 7.28
CA TYR A 101 15.05 4.66 5.98
C TYR A 101 14.28 5.35 4.84
N VAL A 102 14.88 5.32 3.67
CA VAL A 102 14.27 5.68 2.40
C VAL A 102 14.69 4.65 1.36
N GLY A 103 13.77 4.25 0.48
CA GLY A 103 14.09 3.24 -0.52
C GLY A 103 13.26 3.38 -1.77
N VAL A 104 13.73 2.72 -2.82
CA VAL A 104 12.95 2.44 -4.02
C VAL A 104 12.14 1.18 -3.77
N ALA A 105 10.86 1.22 -4.10
CA ALA A 105 9.94 0.10 -3.97
C ALA A 105 9.54 -0.41 -5.36
N GLY A 106 9.49 -1.74 -5.51
CA GLY A 106 8.78 -2.40 -6.59
C GLY A 106 7.43 -2.91 -6.09
N MET A 107 6.51 -3.27 -6.97
CA MET A 107 5.26 -3.93 -6.61
C MET A 107 4.85 -4.95 -7.68
N ALA A 108 4.45 -6.13 -7.24
CA ALA A 108 3.73 -7.11 -8.03
C ALA A 108 2.49 -7.53 -7.23
N ARG A 109 1.33 -7.51 -7.89
CA ARG A 109 0.03 -7.76 -7.24
C ARG A 109 -0.81 -8.68 -8.11
N LEU A 110 -1.37 -9.72 -7.51
CA LEU A 110 -2.43 -10.53 -8.07
C LEU A 110 -3.68 -10.31 -7.23
N GLY A 111 -4.79 -9.97 -7.88
CA GLY A 111 -6.02 -9.67 -7.18
C GLY A 111 -7.26 -10.10 -7.92
N PHE A 112 -8.38 -9.91 -7.25
CA PHE A 112 -9.70 -10.24 -7.72
C PHE A 112 -10.67 -9.11 -7.37
N THR A 113 -11.41 -8.61 -8.36
CA THR A 113 -12.47 -7.61 -8.19
C THR A 113 -13.81 -8.30 -8.33
N PHE A 114 -14.65 -8.19 -7.32
CA PHE A 114 -15.96 -8.83 -7.28
C PHE A 114 -16.97 -8.08 -8.14
N ASN A 115 -17.82 -8.81 -8.88
CA ASN A 115 -18.88 -8.22 -9.71
C ASN A 115 -20.06 -7.69 -8.88
N ASN A 116 -20.37 -8.32 -7.74
CA ASN A 116 -21.59 -8.05 -6.97
C ASN A 116 -21.39 -7.07 -5.82
N VAL A 117 -20.15 -6.74 -5.49
CA VAL A 117 -19.78 -5.81 -4.43
C VAL A 117 -18.59 -4.96 -4.89
N PRO A 118 -18.54 -3.68 -4.52
CA PRO A 118 -17.45 -2.79 -4.94
C PRO A 118 -16.16 -3.06 -4.13
N LEU A 119 -15.73 -4.31 -4.09
CA LEU A 119 -14.55 -4.74 -3.36
C LEU A 119 -13.54 -5.40 -4.29
N SER A 120 -12.28 -5.17 -3.99
CA SER A 120 -11.17 -5.92 -4.55
C SER A 120 -10.31 -6.51 -3.43
N LEU A 121 -9.91 -7.76 -3.61
CA LEU A 121 -9.00 -8.47 -2.71
C LEU A 121 -7.76 -8.86 -3.48
N SER A 122 -6.58 -8.60 -2.93
CA SER A 122 -5.33 -8.91 -3.60
C SER A 122 -4.23 -9.34 -2.66
N VAL A 123 -3.29 -10.10 -3.20
CA VAL A 123 -2.01 -10.41 -2.58
C VAL A 123 -0.95 -9.61 -3.30
N ASP A 124 -0.09 -8.94 -2.57
CA ASP A 124 0.99 -8.16 -3.15
C ASP A 124 2.35 -8.48 -2.53
N TYR A 125 3.37 -8.37 -3.35
CA TYR A 125 4.77 -8.37 -2.99
C TYR A 125 5.34 -7.00 -3.33
N THR A 126 5.83 -6.29 -2.31
CA THR A 126 6.32 -4.92 -2.46
C THR A 126 7.74 -4.79 -1.91
N PRO A 127 8.74 -5.38 -2.60
CA PRO A 127 10.13 -5.25 -2.18
C PRO A 127 10.56 -3.79 -2.17
N ALA A 128 11.28 -3.39 -1.12
CA ALA A 128 11.85 -2.06 -1.01
C ALA A 128 13.31 -2.14 -0.58
N ILE A 129 14.16 -1.39 -1.26
CA ILE A 129 15.61 -1.35 -0.99
C ILE A 129 16.08 0.10 -0.92
N GLY A 130 17.02 0.38 -0.05
CA GLY A 130 17.60 1.71 0.05
C GLY A 130 18.44 1.91 1.30
N PRO A 131 19.00 3.10 1.47
CA PRO A 131 19.75 3.47 2.66
C PRO A 131 18.87 3.52 3.90
N ALA A 132 19.45 3.11 5.02
CA ALA A 132 18.90 3.30 6.35
C ALA A 132 19.95 3.96 7.24
N ILE A 133 19.49 4.79 8.16
CA ILE A 133 20.34 5.52 9.08
C ILE A 133 19.87 5.21 10.49
N ILE A 134 20.83 4.87 11.34
CA ILE A 134 20.64 4.77 12.80
C ILE A 134 21.36 5.97 13.41
N TYR A 135 20.70 6.73 14.24
CA TYR A 135 21.26 7.90 14.92
C TYR A 135 20.95 7.82 16.42
N GLY A 136 21.95 8.18 17.26
CA GLY A 136 21.80 8.19 18.72
C GLY A 136 23.14 8.24 19.43
N GLY A 137 23.17 8.77 20.65
CA GLY A 137 24.38 8.80 21.48
C GLY A 137 25.60 9.51 20.88
N GLY A 138 25.41 10.46 19.96
CA GLY A 138 26.48 11.16 19.26
C GLY A 138 27.05 10.40 18.06
N TYR A 139 26.46 9.28 17.67
CA TYR A 139 26.86 8.48 16.51
C TYR A 139 25.77 8.46 15.44
N SER A 140 26.18 8.43 14.18
CA SER A 140 25.32 8.08 13.06
C SER A 140 25.97 6.96 12.26
N ALA A 141 25.23 5.89 12.02
CA ALA A 141 25.65 4.80 11.14
C ALA A 141 24.66 4.71 9.98
N ALA A 142 25.19 4.66 8.76
CA ALA A 142 24.40 4.43 7.56
C ALA A 142 24.65 3.00 7.08
N GLY A 143 23.58 2.34 6.63
CA GLY A 143 23.63 0.99 6.11
C GLY A 143 22.65 0.81 4.96
N PHE A 144 22.64 -0.38 4.37
CA PHE A 144 21.70 -0.75 3.34
C PHE A 144 20.59 -1.62 3.93
N ARG A 145 19.34 -1.20 3.76
CA ARG A 145 18.17 -1.93 4.25
C ARG A 145 17.75 -3.00 3.25
N SER A 146 18.03 -4.26 3.58
CA SER A 146 17.64 -5.42 2.75
C SER A 146 16.37 -6.13 3.25
N VAL A 147 15.95 -5.91 4.49
CA VAL A 147 14.74 -6.56 5.06
C VAL A 147 13.44 -6.17 4.32
N GLY A 148 13.45 -5.05 3.62
CA GLY A 148 12.36 -4.63 2.75
C GLY A 148 12.04 -5.61 1.60
N PHE A 149 12.94 -6.54 1.27
CA PHE A 149 12.65 -7.63 0.33
C PHE A 149 11.59 -8.61 0.84
N ALA A 150 11.39 -8.74 2.14
CA ALA A 150 10.38 -9.64 2.73
C ALA A 150 9.00 -9.00 2.87
N ASN A 151 8.70 -7.94 2.11
CA ASN A 151 7.47 -7.18 2.23
C ASN A 151 6.34 -7.78 1.39
N PHE A 152 5.55 -8.66 2.02
CA PHE A 152 4.33 -9.26 1.47
C PHE A 152 3.09 -8.76 2.20
N GLY A 153 1.94 -8.77 1.53
CA GLY A 153 0.68 -8.41 2.16
C GLY A 153 -0.55 -8.83 1.37
N ILE A 154 -1.68 -8.78 2.08
CA ILE A 154 -3.02 -8.92 1.53
C ILE A 154 -3.67 -7.56 1.64
N THR A 155 -4.23 -7.09 0.54
CA THR A 155 -4.88 -5.78 0.43
C THR A 155 -6.36 -5.99 0.10
N CYS A 156 -7.22 -5.31 0.83
CA CYS A 156 -8.65 -5.24 0.56
C CYS A 156 -9.00 -3.77 0.32
N THR A 157 -9.60 -3.46 -0.83
CA THR A 157 -10.02 -2.09 -1.19
C THR A 157 -11.48 -2.06 -1.56
N TYR A 158 -12.13 -0.96 -1.20
CA TYR A 158 -13.45 -0.57 -1.66
C TYR A 158 -13.29 0.39 -2.84
N ASN A 159 -13.95 0.10 -3.94
CA ASN A 159 -13.91 0.86 -5.20
C ASN A 159 -15.15 1.74 -5.28
N PHE A 160 -14.95 3.04 -5.49
CA PHE A 160 -16.04 4.00 -5.60
C PHE A 160 -16.51 4.15 -7.04
#